data_213ab058704af50202655eb0729caddc
#
_entry.id   213ab058704af50202655eb0729caddc
#
_cell.length_a   1.000
_cell.length_b   1.000
_cell.length_c   1.000
_cell.angle_alpha   90.00
_cell.angle_beta   90.00
_cell.angle_gamma   90.00
#
_symmetry.space_group_name_H-M   'P 1'
#
loop_
_entity.id
_entity.type
_entity.pdbx_description
1 polymer ?
#
loop_
_entity_poly.entity_id
_entity_poly.type
_entity_poly.pdbx_seq_one_letter_code
_entity_poly.pdbx_strand_id
1 'polypeptide(L)'
;MLDYKLDIADNSKWVICTKPEAAKALPFYITEAGEFYAKSGYYTERDGRDGLQLIYTVSGEGRLIADNTETRLLPGSAVIIRCGEHHRYET
;
A
#
# COMPACT_ATOMS: atom_id res chain seq x y z
N MET A 1 10.25 -9.98 -5.17
CA MET A 1 11.13 -8.81 -4.95
C MET A 1 10.42 -7.79 -4.07
N LEU A 2 11.13 -7.19 -3.14
CA LEU A 2 10.64 -6.09 -2.32
C LEU A 2 11.79 -5.08 -2.13
N ASP A 3 11.56 -3.85 -2.53
CA ASP A 3 12.46 -2.74 -2.28
C ASP A 3 11.66 -1.56 -1.71
N TYR A 4 12.17 -0.94 -0.67
CA TYR A 4 11.41 0.10 0.02
C TYR A 4 12.30 1.02 0.83
N LYS A 5 11.76 2.21 1.13
CA LYS A 5 12.33 3.12 2.11
C LYS A 5 11.19 3.65 2.98
N LEU A 6 11.20 3.30 4.26
CA LEU A 6 10.18 3.72 5.22
C LEU A 6 10.51 5.11 5.80
N ASP A 7 10.45 6.12 4.96
CA ASP A 7 10.63 7.49 5.39
C ASP A 7 9.28 8.07 5.83
N ILE A 8 8.87 7.72 7.05
CA ILE A 8 7.56 8.05 7.61
C ILE A 8 7.72 8.74 8.96
N ALA A 9 6.73 9.55 9.33
CA ALA A 9 6.71 10.22 10.63
C ALA A 9 6.39 9.25 11.77
N ASP A 10 6.82 9.58 12.98
CA ASP A 10 6.66 8.74 14.17
C ASP A 10 5.20 8.49 14.56
N ASN A 11 4.29 9.37 14.15
CA ASN A 11 2.86 9.22 14.41
C ASN A 11 2.15 8.28 13.43
N SER A 12 2.88 7.67 12.51
CA SER A 12 2.34 6.64 11.63
C SER A 12 1.97 5.41 12.43
N LYS A 13 0.88 4.75 12.04
CA LYS A 13 0.36 3.54 12.69
C LYS A 13 0.25 2.41 11.71
N TRP A 14 0.68 1.24 12.14
CA TRP A 14 0.72 0.07 11.26
C TRP A 14 0.43 -1.19 12.06
N VAL A 15 -0.50 -1.97 11.58
CA VAL A 15 -0.92 -3.23 12.21
C VAL A 15 -0.86 -4.35 11.20
N ILE A 16 -0.21 -5.46 11.60
CA ILE A 16 -0.24 -6.71 10.84
C ILE A 16 -1.24 -7.61 11.53
N CYS A 17 -2.26 -8.04 10.80
CA CYS A 17 -3.33 -8.86 11.34
C CYS A 17 -3.01 -10.34 11.19
N THR A 18 -3.08 -11.08 12.30
CA THR A 18 -2.99 -12.53 12.27
C THR A 18 -4.28 -13.07 11.63
N LYS A 19 -4.13 -14.00 10.68
CA LYS A 19 -5.26 -14.63 10.01
C LYS A 19 -5.91 -15.67 10.95
N PRO A 20 -7.07 -15.39 11.56
CA PRO A 20 -7.75 -16.40 12.36
C PRO A 20 -8.34 -17.50 11.48
N GLU A 21 -8.53 -18.68 12.05
CA GLU A 21 -9.08 -19.82 11.31
C GLU A 21 -10.44 -19.50 10.69
N ALA A 22 -11.28 -18.74 11.41
CA ALA A 22 -12.59 -18.32 10.93
C ALA A 22 -12.51 -17.43 9.69
N ALA A 23 -11.44 -16.66 9.53
CA ALA A 23 -11.27 -15.76 8.40
C ALA A 23 -11.06 -16.50 7.08
N LYS A 24 -10.58 -17.74 7.12
CA LYS A 24 -10.38 -18.57 5.93
C LYS A 24 -11.68 -18.88 5.20
N ALA A 25 -12.80 -18.83 5.90
CA ALA A 25 -14.13 -19.07 5.31
C ALA A 25 -14.73 -17.80 4.69
N LEU A 26 -14.11 -16.66 4.87
CA LEU A 26 -14.59 -15.39 4.33
C LEU A 26 -14.09 -15.18 2.89
N PRO A 27 -14.88 -14.47 2.04
CA PRO A 27 -14.45 -14.19 0.68
C PRO A 27 -13.19 -13.30 0.62
N PHE A 28 -12.95 -12.50 1.67
CA PHE A 28 -11.73 -11.72 1.82
C PHE A 28 -11.51 -11.40 3.30
N TYR A 29 -10.29 -11.03 3.64
CA TYR A 29 -9.90 -10.61 4.98
C TYR A 29 -8.72 -9.64 4.89
N ILE A 30 -8.52 -8.84 5.94
CA ILE A 30 -7.44 -7.87 6.00
C ILE A 30 -6.25 -8.51 6.71
N THR A 31 -5.09 -8.50 6.05
CA THR A 31 -3.83 -8.99 6.63
C THR A 31 -2.99 -7.88 7.21
N GLU A 32 -3.18 -6.65 6.75
CA GLU A 32 -2.36 -5.52 7.15
C GLU A 32 -3.15 -4.23 6.94
N ALA A 33 -3.06 -3.32 7.89
CA ALA A 33 -3.67 -2.00 7.78
C ALA A 33 -2.77 -0.97 8.44
N GLY A 34 -2.76 0.25 7.90
CA GLY A 34 -1.93 1.29 8.46
C GLY A 34 -2.33 2.68 8.01
N GLU A 35 -1.84 3.64 8.75
CA GLU A 35 -1.96 5.06 8.46
C GLU A 35 -0.55 5.64 8.47
N PHE A 36 -0.10 6.12 7.30
CA PHE A 36 1.28 6.54 7.11
C PHE A 36 1.35 8.03 6.82
N TYR A 37 2.21 8.71 7.56
CA TYR A 37 2.57 10.11 7.32
C TYR A 37 3.91 10.10 6.62
N ALA A 38 3.87 9.87 5.31
CA ALA A 38 5.07 9.65 4.50
C ALA A 38 5.81 10.94 4.22
N LYS A 39 7.13 10.88 4.33
CA LYS A 39 8.05 11.96 3.99
C LYS A 39 8.53 11.82 2.55
N SER A 40 9.30 12.79 2.07
CA SER A 40 9.71 12.86 0.66
C SER A 40 10.53 11.68 0.15
N GLY A 41 11.16 10.92 1.03
CA GLY A 41 11.96 9.76 0.63
C GLY A 41 11.22 8.44 0.61
N TYR A 42 9.93 8.43 0.95
CA TYR A 42 9.17 7.20 1.06
C TYR A 42 8.88 6.56 -0.30
N TYR A 43 9.13 5.26 -0.40
CA TYR A 43 8.67 4.45 -1.54
C TYR A 43 8.56 2.97 -1.16
N THR A 44 7.75 2.25 -1.91
CA THR A 44 7.68 0.78 -1.89
C THR A 44 7.57 0.27 -3.31
N GLU A 45 8.41 -0.68 -3.66
CA GLU A 45 8.40 -1.35 -4.96
C GLU A 45 8.43 -2.84 -4.75
N ARG A 46 7.51 -3.57 -5.36
CA ARG A 46 7.46 -5.03 -5.21
C ARG A 46 6.64 -5.69 -6.32
N ASP A 47 6.77 -7.02 -6.37
CA ASP A 47 5.96 -7.90 -7.21
C ASP A 47 5.81 -9.26 -6.54
N GLY A 48 4.99 -10.13 -7.11
CA GLY A 48 4.88 -11.52 -6.69
C GLY A 48 4.21 -11.77 -5.33
N ARG A 49 3.53 -10.80 -4.76
CA ARG A 49 2.80 -10.95 -3.51
C ARG A 49 1.32 -11.21 -3.79
N ASP A 50 0.72 -12.19 -3.08
CA ASP A 50 -0.71 -12.44 -3.16
C ASP A 50 -1.51 -11.30 -2.54
N GLY A 51 -2.70 -11.07 -3.09
CA GLY A 51 -3.68 -10.18 -2.53
C GLY A 51 -3.81 -8.85 -3.24
N LEU A 52 -4.63 -8.00 -2.65
CA LEU A 52 -4.92 -6.66 -3.13
C LEU A 52 -4.52 -5.65 -2.06
N GLN A 53 -4.13 -4.48 -2.50
CA GLN A 53 -3.82 -3.36 -1.61
C GLN A 53 -4.68 -2.16 -2.00
N LEU A 54 -5.33 -1.56 -1.02
CA LEU A 54 -6.06 -0.31 -1.19
C LEU A 54 -5.23 0.82 -0.60
N ILE A 55 -4.98 1.85 -1.39
CA ILE A 55 -4.34 3.09 -0.91
C ILE A 55 -5.32 4.23 -1.05
N TYR A 56 -5.66 4.86 0.08
CA TYR A 56 -6.47 6.07 0.12
C TYR A 56 -5.59 7.24 0.54
N THR A 57 -5.62 8.31 -0.24
CA THR A 57 -4.82 9.51 0.04
C THR A 57 -5.69 10.53 0.76
N VAL A 58 -5.30 10.89 1.97
CA VAL A 58 -6.02 11.88 2.79
C VAL A 58 -5.53 13.29 2.46
N SER A 59 -4.20 13.46 2.39
CA SER A 59 -3.60 14.76 2.10
C SER A 59 -2.27 14.57 1.40
N GLY A 60 -1.75 15.61 0.80
CA GLY A 60 -0.51 15.53 0.04
C GLY A 60 -0.72 14.87 -1.31
N GLU A 61 0.38 14.48 -1.94
CA GLU A 61 0.37 13.89 -3.27
C GLU A 61 1.45 12.82 -3.37
N GLY A 62 1.13 11.71 -4.04
CA GLY A 62 2.07 10.67 -4.35
C GLY A 62 1.91 10.18 -5.77
N ARG A 63 2.66 9.13 -6.12
CA ARG A 63 2.61 8.50 -7.44
C ARG A 63 2.53 6.99 -7.29
N LEU A 64 1.75 6.38 -8.16
CA LEU A 64 1.72 4.93 -8.35
C LEU A 64 2.18 4.63 -9.76
N ILE A 65 3.17 3.78 -9.90
CA ILE A 65 3.65 3.28 -11.19
C ILE A 65 3.38 1.79 -11.21
N ALA A 66 2.47 1.37 -12.09
CA ALA A 66 2.09 -0.01 -12.25
C ALA A 66 1.75 -0.26 -13.71
N ASP A 67 2.15 -1.42 -14.23
CA ASP A 67 1.81 -1.83 -15.59
C ASP A 67 2.19 -0.76 -16.63
N ASN A 68 3.37 -0.15 -16.48
CA ASN A 68 3.89 0.95 -17.32
C ASN A 68 3.01 2.20 -17.33
N THR A 69 2.12 2.33 -16.35
CA THR A 69 1.22 3.47 -16.22
C THR A 69 1.52 4.21 -14.92
N GLU A 70 1.60 5.53 -14.99
CA GLU A 70 1.77 6.37 -13.83
C GLU A 70 0.44 7.02 -13.46
N THR A 71 0.06 6.88 -12.19
CA THR A 71 -1.17 7.47 -11.64
C THR A 71 -0.79 8.38 -10.48
N ARG A 72 -1.33 9.59 -10.46
CA ARG A 72 -1.14 10.51 -9.35
C ARG A 72 -2.08 10.14 -8.21
N LEU A 73 -1.53 10.10 -7.00
CA LEU A 73 -2.30 9.82 -5.78
C LEU A 73 -2.65 11.16 -5.15
N LEU A 74 -3.87 11.62 -5.41
CA LEU A 74 -4.37 12.91 -4.98
C LEU A 74 -5.26 12.79 -3.74
N PRO A 75 -5.38 13.87 -2.92
CA PRO A 75 -6.28 13.83 -1.75
C PRO A 75 -7.70 13.45 -2.14
N GLY A 76 -8.29 12.54 -1.38
CA GLY A 76 -9.65 12.03 -1.63
C GLY A 76 -9.73 10.94 -2.67
N SER A 77 -8.61 10.50 -3.23
CA SER A 77 -8.61 9.41 -4.21
C SER A 77 -8.19 8.10 -3.57
N ALA A 78 -8.66 7.00 -4.14
CA ALA A 78 -8.30 5.65 -3.74
C ALA A 78 -7.88 4.84 -4.95
N VAL A 79 -6.88 3.98 -4.76
CA VAL A 79 -6.43 3.04 -5.80
C VAL A 79 -6.36 1.65 -5.23
N ILE A 80 -6.61 0.66 -6.09
CA ILE A 80 -6.46 -0.75 -5.74
C ILE A 80 -5.33 -1.32 -6.58
N ILE A 81 -4.38 -1.97 -5.90
CA ILE A 81 -3.19 -2.55 -6.52
C ILE A 81 -3.28 -4.07 -6.41
N ARG A 82 -3.05 -4.75 -7.54
CA ARG A 82 -2.86 -6.20 -7.54
C ARG A 82 -1.41 -6.47 -7.19
N CYS A 83 -1.16 -6.95 -5.97
CA CYS A 83 0.19 -7.09 -5.44
C CYS A 83 1.05 -8.12 -6.16
N GLY A 84 0.45 -9.02 -6.96
CA GLY A 84 1.19 -9.96 -7.79
C GLY A 84 1.88 -9.33 -8.98
N GLU A 85 1.43 -8.15 -9.42
CA GLU A 85 2.01 -7.41 -10.52
C GLU A 85 3.06 -6.43 -9.99
N HIS A 86 4.09 -6.16 -10.82
CA HIS A 86 5.12 -5.20 -10.44
C HIS A 86 4.51 -3.80 -10.26
N HIS A 87 4.78 -3.19 -9.13
CA HIS A 87 4.28 -1.85 -8.83
C HIS A 87 5.24 -1.09 -7.91
N ARG A 88 5.17 0.23 -8.00
CA ARG A 88 5.90 1.14 -7.11
C ARG A 88 5.00 2.30 -6.73
N TYR A 89 4.89 2.58 -5.45
CA TYR A 89 4.23 3.80 -4.98
C TYR A 89 5.20 4.62 -4.12
N GLU A 90 5.11 5.93 -4.27
CA GLU A 90 6.05 6.85 -3.65
C GLU A 90 5.43 8.23 -3.43
N THR A 91 6.07 9.01 -2.59
CA THR A 91 5.70 10.41 -2.41
C THR A 91 6.33 11.33 -3.45
#